data_a4b2c7d038bd8b41ee7139902b59b452
#
_entry.id   a4b2c7d038bd8b41ee7139902b59b452
#
_cell.length_a   1.000
_cell.length_b   1.000
_cell.length_c   1.000
_cell.angle_alpha   90.00
_cell.angle_beta   90.00
_cell.angle_gamma   90.00
#
_symmetry.space_group_name_H-M   'P 1'
#
loop_
_entity.id
_entity.type
_entity.pdbx_description
1 polymer ?
#
loop_
_entity_poly.entity_id
_entity_poly.type
_entity_poly.pdbx_seq_one_letter_code
_entity_poly.pdbx_strand_id
1 'polypeptide(L)'
;MRLSLIAVAGLAALAACSPPESEATQPADAPAALPPGRPAIYEAARVGPEEFVRALYAVHATAGGMGEPLAPGQDPIYDRMLNAMIGADFAQAAGEVPTLNHDPICDCQDSEGFSLQSVAVTQSGPTAAEAAVVFVNMGETKRLTLKLVKEGPMWKVSDVLVPGRPALTEQLMAAIS
;
A
#
# COMPACT_ATOMS: atom_id res chain seq x y z
N MET A 1 -4.38 -15.00 91.99
CA MET A 1 -5.48 -15.94 91.63
C MET A 1 -5.92 -15.66 90.20
N ARG A 2 -6.01 -16.73 89.44
CA ARG A 2 -6.60 -16.92 88.10
C ARG A 2 -5.63 -17.00 86.94
N LEU A 3 -5.58 -18.25 86.51
CA LEU A 3 -4.89 -18.82 85.34
C LEU A 3 -5.32 -18.18 84.03
N SER A 4 -4.37 -18.06 83.14
CA SER A 4 -4.66 -17.80 81.73
C SER A 4 -4.09 -18.94 80.88
N LEU A 5 -4.94 -19.58 80.14
CA LEU A 5 -4.62 -20.61 79.16
C LEU A 5 -3.98 -19.99 77.93
N ILE A 6 -2.93 -20.64 77.46
CA ILE A 6 -2.29 -20.34 76.18
C ILE A 6 -2.94 -21.25 75.13
N ALA A 7 -3.54 -20.68 74.11
CA ALA A 7 -3.99 -21.38 72.93
C ALA A 7 -2.96 -21.21 71.81
N VAL A 8 -2.36 -22.34 71.39
CA VAL A 8 -1.46 -22.40 70.22
C VAL A 8 -2.33 -22.62 68.98
N ALA A 9 -2.36 -21.65 68.10
CA ALA A 9 -2.98 -21.75 66.75
C ALA A 9 -1.91 -22.10 65.73
N GLY A 10 -2.03 -23.29 65.15
CA GLY A 10 -1.12 -23.73 64.07
C GLY A 10 -1.46 -23.03 62.76
N LEU A 11 -0.44 -22.45 62.12
CA LEU A 11 -0.54 -21.97 60.75
C LEU A 11 -0.34 -23.13 59.79
N ALA A 12 -1.36 -23.44 59.01
CA ALA A 12 -1.27 -24.33 57.87
C ALA A 12 -0.82 -23.45 56.65
N ALA A 13 0.36 -23.67 56.14
CA ALA A 13 0.80 -23.08 54.88
C ALA A 13 0.17 -23.80 53.68
N LEU A 14 -0.76 -23.16 53.00
CA LEU A 14 -1.28 -23.61 51.71
C LEU A 14 -0.27 -23.15 50.65
N ALA A 15 0.49 -24.12 50.12
CA ALA A 15 1.30 -23.91 48.89
C ALA A 15 0.33 -23.84 47.70
N ALA A 16 0.09 -22.63 47.20
CA ALA A 16 -0.60 -22.43 45.92
C ALA A 16 0.39 -22.76 44.79
N CYS A 17 0.22 -23.92 44.16
CA CYS A 17 0.81 -24.21 42.87
C CYS A 17 0.13 -23.31 41.80
N SER A 18 0.77 -22.25 41.37
CA SER A 18 0.39 -21.53 40.19
C SER A 18 0.69 -22.40 38.96
N PRO A 19 -0.25 -22.62 38.04
CA PRO A 19 0.06 -23.26 36.75
C PRO A 19 1.05 -22.39 35.98
N PRO A 20 1.95 -22.98 35.16
CA PRO A 20 2.85 -22.21 34.31
C PRO A 20 1.99 -21.38 33.34
N GLU A 21 2.20 -20.07 33.35
CA GLU A 21 1.71 -19.17 32.33
C GLU A 21 2.16 -19.71 30.97
N SER A 22 1.20 -20.13 30.15
CA SER A 22 1.45 -20.41 28.76
C SER A 22 2.03 -19.14 28.16
N GLU A 23 3.32 -19.15 27.86
CA GLU A 23 3.93 -18.16 26.95
C GLU A 23 3.10 -18.19 25.67
N ALA A 24 2.29 -17.16 25.50
CA ALA A 24 1.61 -16.89 24.26
C ALA A 24 2.71 -16.77 23.19
N THR A 25 2.82 -17.78 22.34
CA THR A 25 3.67 -17.78 21.17
C THR A 25 3.29 -16.53 20.36
N GLN A 26 4.15 -15.52 20.46
CA GLN A 26 4.04 -14.30 19.66
C GLN A 26 4.02 -14.76 18.19
N PRO A 27 3.03 -14.37 17.37
CA PRO A 27 3.05 -14.72 15.96
C PRO A 27 4.36 -14.24 15.36
N ALA A 28 5.08 -15.15 14.70
CA ALA A 28 6.32 -14.83 14.01
C ALA A 28 6.12 -13.61 13.11
N ASP A 29 6.96 -12.62 13.31
CA ASP A 29 7.19 -11.39 12.55
C ASP A 29 6.29 -11.22 11.30
N ALA A 30 5.18 -10.53 11.48
CA ALA A 30 4.62 -9.78 10.38
C ALA A 30 5.69 -8.78 9.92
N PRO A 31 6.02 -8.70 8.62
CA PRO A 31 7.02 -7.76 8.13
C PRO A 31 6.71 -6.37 8.69
N ALA A 32 7.70 -5.73 9.30
CA ALA A 32 7.54 -4.40 9.85
C ALA A 32 6.92 -3.49 8.78
N ALA A 33 5.81 -2.82 9.11
CA ALA A 33 5.14 -1.91 8.20
C ALA A 33 6.17 -0.87 7.73
N LEU A 34 6.37 -0.78 6.41
CA LEU A 34 7.27 0.21 5.84
C LEU A 34 6.77 1.62 6.20
N PRO A 35 7.66 2.58 6.49
CA PRO A 35 7.27 3.94 6.78
C PRO A 35 6.50 4.52 5.59
N PRO A 36 5.47 5.36 5.82
CA PRO A 36 4.70 5.96 4.73
C PRO A 36 5.56 6.91 3.89
N GLY A 37 5.24 7.01 2.61
CA GLY A 37 5.88 7.91 1.66
C GLY A 37 6.70 7.23 0.57
N ARG A 38 7.24 8.02 -0.37
CA ARG A 38 7.96 7.53 -1.55
C ARG A 38 9.12 6.57 -1.26
N PRO A 39 9.96 6.79 -0.25
CA PRO A 39 11.05 5.83 0.06
C PRO A 39 10.53 4.43 0.35
N ALA A 40 9.43 4.31 1.08
CA ALA A 40 8.81 3.02 1.39
C ALA A 40 8.29 2.30 0.13
N ILE A 41 7.71 3.05 -0.81
CA ILE A 41 7.26 2.52 -2.09
C ILE A 41 8.45 1.96 -2.89
N TYR A 42 9.57 2.69 -2.95
CA TYR A 42 10.75 2.26 -3.71
C TYR A 42 11.43 1.03 -3.09
N GLU A 43 11.46 0.92 -1.77
CA GLU A 43 11.95 -0.28 -1.09
C GLU A 43 11.03 -1.48 -1.37
N ALA A 44 9.72 -1.31 -1.24
CA ALA A 44 8.74 -2.34 -1.55
C ALA A 44 8.82 -2.80 -3.03
N ALA A 45 9.07 -1.87 -3.96
CA ALA A 45 9.23 -2.18 -5.37
C ALA A 45 10.44 -3.09 -5.67
N ARG A 46 11.43 -3.14 -4.78
CA ARG A 46 12.57 -4.07 -4.90
C ARG A 46 12.28 -5.46 -4.34
N VAL A 47 11.32 -5.55 -3.42
CA VAL A 47 10.94 -6.81 -2.78
C VAL A 47 10.08 -7.65 -3.72
N GLY A 48 8.95 -7.10 -4.16
CA GLY A 48 8.02 -7.82 -5.01
C GLY A 48 6.88 -6.96 -5.55
N PRO A 49 6.09 -7.50 -6.50
CA PRO A 49 4.99 -6.75 -7.10
C PRO A 49 3.83 -6.52 -6.12
N GLU A 50 3.57 -7.45 -5.20
CA GLU A 50 2.50 -7.30 -4.21
C GLU A 50 2.87 -6.26 -3.17
N GLU A 51 4.09 -6.33 -2.63
CA GLU A 51 4.63 -5.37 -1.66
C GLU A 51 4.64 -3.96 -2.26
N PHE A 52 5.03 -3.83 -3.52
CA PHE A 52 5.00 -2.57 -4.24
C PHE A 52 3.59 -1.98 -4.31
N VAL A 53 2.60 -2.77 -4.74
CA VAL A 53 1.21 -2.30 -4.86
C VAL A 53 0.64 -1.95 -3.49
N ARG A 54 0.87 -2.78 -2.47
CA ARG A 54 0.43 -2.46 -1.10
C ARG A 54 1.03 -1.17 -0.57
N ALA A 55 2.31 -0.91 -0.85
CA ALA A 55 2.98 0.32 -0.46
C ALA A 55 2.42 1.54 -1.20
N LEU A 56 2.13 1.44 -2.51
CA LEU A 56 1.46 2.50 -3.27
C LEU A 56 0.14 2.93 -2.62
N TYR A 57 -0.70 1.96 -2.29
CA TYR A 57 -2.02 2.24 -1.72
C TYR A 57 -1.98 2.63 -0.23
N ALA A 58 -0.99 2.17 0.52
CA ALA A 58 -0.80 2.59 1.92
C ALA A 58 -0.56 4.09 2.04
N VAL A 59 0.08 4.70 1.05
CA VAL A 59 0.37 6.13 1.02
C VAL A 59 -0.91 6.97 0.92
N HIS A 60 -1.89 6.53 0.13
CA HIS A 60 -3.18 7.22 0.00
C HIS A 60 -4.02 7.18 1.29
N ALA A 61 -3.76 6.21 2.17
CA ALA A 61 -4.43 6.10 3.46
C ALA A 61 -3.81 7.01 4.55
N THR A 62 -2.71 7.71 4.25
CA THR A 62 -2.00 8.55 5.21
C THR A 62 -2.14 10.03 4.90
N ALA A 63 -2.25 10.86 5.94
CA ALA A 63 -2.18 12.30 5.77
C ALA A 63 -0.82 12.71 5.18
N GLY A 64 -0.82 13.46 4.09
CA GLY A 64 0.38 13.89 3.38
C GLY A 64 0.72 13.05 2.13
N GLY A 65 0.06 11.91 1.92
CA GLY A 65 0.18 11.14 0.69
C GLY A 65 1.64 10.84 0.30
N MET A 66 1.93 10.89 -0.99
CA MET A 66 3.28 10.68 -1.54
C MET A 66 4.27 11.82 -1.30
N GLY A 67 3.88 12.88 -0.57
CA GLY A 67 4.66 14.09 -0.40
C GLY A 67 4.60 14.99 -1.63
N GLU A 68 5.60 15.87 -1.80
CA GLU A 68 5.62 16.81 -2.90
C GLU A 68 5.61 16.10 -4.27
N PRO A 69 4.74 16.52 -5.21
CA PRO A 69 4.67 15.93 -6.53
C PRO A 69 5.99 16.07 -7.29
N LEU A 70 6.37 15.03 -8.00
CA LEU A 70 7.50 15.10 -8.93
C LEU A 70 7.05 15.75 -10.25
N ALA A 71 8.01 16.25 -11.01
CA ALA A 71 7.72 16.77 -12.33
C ALA A 71 7.01 15.70 -13.19
N PRO A 72 6.04 16.11 -14.05
CA PRO A 72 5.32 15.16 -14.91
C PRO A 72 6.27 14.30 -15.74
N GLY A 73 6.01 13.00 -15.78
CA GLY A 73 6.83 12.03 -16.50
C GLY A 73 8.14 11.65 -15.80
N GLN A 74 8.33 12.00 -14.53
CA GLN A 74 9.58 11.71 -13.79
C GLN A 74 9.35 10.86 -12.52
N ASP A 75 8.16 10.31 -12.32
CA ASP A 75 7.90 9.50 -11.13
C ASP A 75 8.45 8.08 -11.31
N PRO A 76 9.40 7.62 -10.46
CA PRO A 76 9.99 6.29 -10.54
C PRO A 76 9.00 5.13 -10.32
N ILE A 77 7.78 5.39 -9.85
CA ILE A 77 6.74 4.36 -9.72
C ILE A 77 6.20 3.90 -11.08
N TYR A 78 6.32 4.73 -12.11
CA TYR A 78 5.94 4.38 -13.48
C TYR A 78 7.13 3.88 -14.28
N ASP A 79 6.86 3.02 -15.25
CA ASP A 79 7.88 2.59 -16.20
C ASP A 79 8.29 3.75 -17.14
N ARG A 80 9.32 3.52 -17.92
CA ARG A 80 9.87 4.55 -18.81
C ARG A 80 8.86 5.00 -19.87
N MET A 81 8.05 4.06 -20.38
CA MET A 81 7.09 4.37 -21.43
C MET A 81 5.93 5.21 -20.89
N LEU A 82 5.34 4.80 -19.79
CA LEU A 82 4.24 5.54 -19.16
C LEU A 82 4.70 6.93 -18.70
N ASN A 83 5.89 7.04 -18.12
CA ASN A 83 6.50 8.34 -17.80
C ASN A 83 6.67 9.24 -19.03
N ALA A 84 7.13 8.68 -20.15
CA ALA A 84 7.28 9.47 -21.39
C ALA A 84 5.93 9.97 -21.91
N MET A 85 4.88 9.14 -21.87
CA MET A 85 3.52 9.54 -22.27
C MET A 85 2.95 10.62 -21.36
N ILE A 86 3.08 10.48 -20.02
CA ILE A 86 2.65 11.49 -19.06
C ILE A 86 3.39 12.81 -19.31
N GLY A 87 4.69 12.76 -19.48
CA GLY A 87 5.47 13.96 -19.78
C GLY A 87 5.06 14.65 -21.09
N ALA A 88 4.75 13.88 -22.13
CA ALA A 88 4.27 14.40 -23.41
C ALA A 88 2.87 15.03 -23.31
N ASP A 89 1.95 14.40 -22.58
CA ASP A 89 0.59 14.92 -22.33
C ASP A 89 0.64 16.30 -21.64
N PHE A 90 1.45 16.43 -20.61
CA PHE A 90 1.64 17.70 -19.90
C PHE A 90 2.35 18.75 -20.76
N ALA A 91 3.32 18.34 -21.57
CA ALA A 91 4.01 19.26 -22.48
C ALA A 91 3.06 19.78 -23.58
N GLN A 92 2.21 18.92 -24.11
CA GLN A 92 1.23 19.27 -25.14
C GLN A 92 0.09 20.15 -24.57
N ALA A 93 -0.28 19.98 -23.31
CA ALA A 93 -1.26 20.84 -22.67
C ALA A 93 -0.82 22.31 -22.59
N ALA A 94 0.50 22.59 -22.65
CA ALA A 94 1.07 23.95 -22.77
C ALA A 94 0.53 24.96 -21.74
N GLY A 95 0.22 24.47 -20.53
CA GLY A 95 -0.37 25.27 -19.43
C GLY A 95 -1.89 25.15 -19.31
N GLU A 96 -2.55 24.51 -20.25
CA GLU A 96 -3.94 24.08 -20.13
C GLU A 96 -4.06 22.79 -19.30
N VAL A 97 -5.28 22.30 -19.12
CA VAL A 97 -5.52 21.05 -18.37
C VAL A 97 -5.07 19.86 -19.21
N PRO A 98 -4.10 19.03 -18.75
CA PRO A 98 -3.69 17.83 -19.45
C PRO A 98 -4.81 16.78 -19.46
N THR A 99 -4.69 15.75 -20.32
CA THR A 99 -5.59 14.61 -20.34
C THR A 99 -5.55 13.86 -19.01
N LEU A 100 -4.34 13.63 -18.49
CA LEU A 100 -4.14 13.09 -17.15
C LEU A 100 -4.18 14.22 -16.10
N ASN A 101 -5.37 14.53 -15.62
CA ASN A 101 -5.60 15.60 -14.63
C ASN A 101 -5.96 15.06 -13.23
N HIS A 102 -5.69 13.80 -12.96
CA HIS A 102 -5.97 13.11 -11.70
C HIS A 102 -4.88 12.09 -11.38
N ASP A 103 -4.84 11.59 -10.15
CA ASP A 103 -3.94 10.49 -9.80
C ASP A 103 -4.46 9.16 -10.37
N PRO A 104 -3.75 8.54 -11.32
CA PRO A 104 -4.22 7.32 -11.97
C PRO A 104 -4.19 6.09 -11.06
N ILE A 105 -3.43 6.11 -9.96
CA ILE A 105 -3.34 4.98 -9.01
C ILE A 105 -4.63 4.81 -8.22
N CYS A 106 -5.33 5.89 -7.91
CA CYS A 106 -6.61 5.85 -7.23
C CYS A 106 -7.79 6.27 -8.12
N ASP A 107 -7.52 6.66 -9.37
CA ASP A 107 -8.54 7.25 -10.24
C ASP A 107 -9.30 8.37 -9.50
N CYS A 108 -8.54 9.27 -8.88
CA CYS A 108 -9.09 10.27 -7.98
C CYS A 108 -8.28 11.57 -7.99
N GLN A 109 -8.92 12.68 -7.61
CA GLN A 109 -8.25 13.95 -7.31
C GLN A 109 -7.95 14.08 -5.82
N ASP A 110 -8.82 13.53 -4.99
CA ASP A 110 -8.71 13.53 -3.53
C ASP A 110 -8.80 12.12 -2.98
N SER A 111 -8.10 11.85 -1.88
CA SER A 111 -8.04 10.53 -1.22
C SER A 111 -8.67 10.55 0.18
N GLU A 112 -9.76 11.28 0.37
CA GLU A 112 -10.44 11.37 1.66
C GLU A 112 -11.16 10.05 2.01
N GLY A 113 -10.95 9.56 3.23
CA GLY A 113 -11.56 8.31 3.68
C GLY A 113 -11.05 7.08 2.93
N PHE A 114 -9.83 7.17 2.38
CA PHE A 114 -9.24 6.10 1.59
C PHE A 114 -8.97 4.83 2.42
N SER A 115 -9.38 3.67 1.88
CA SER A 115 -9.17 2.37 2.53
C SER A 115 -8.96 1.28 1.49
N LEU A 116 -7.78 0.68 1.49
CA LEU A 116 -7.46 -0.48 0.67
C LEU A 116 -8.22 -1.72 1.19
N GLN A 117 -8.99 -2.36 0.33
CA GLN A 117 -9.78 -3.54 0.66
C GLN A 117 -9.07 -4.84 0.28
N SER A 118 -8.54 -4.91 -0.94
CA SER A 118 -7.80 -6.08 -1.40
C SER A 118 -6.81 -5.76 -2.50
N VAL A 119 -5.75 -6.57 -2.55
CA VAL A 119 -4.77 -6.65 -3.65
C VAL A 119 -4.63 -8.11 -4.01
N ALA A 120 -4.82 -8.44 -5.29
CA ALA A 120 -4.58 -9.77 -5.84
C ALA A 120 -3.60 -9.64 -7.01
N VAL A 121 -2.40 -10.19 -6.85
CA VAL A 121 -1.34 -10.14 -7.87
C VAL A 121 -1.23 -11.46 -8.60
N THR A 122 -1.22 -11.38 -9.92
CA THR A 122 -0.94 -12.52 -10.81
C THR A 122 0.31 -12.22 -11.62
N GLN A 123 1.36 -13.01 -11.43
CA GLN A 123 2.57 -12.88 -12.24
C GLN A 123 2.44 -13.72 -13.50
N SER A 124 2.67 -13.10 -14.66
CA SER A 124 2.73 -13.78 -15.96
C SER A 124 4.15 -14.13 -16.41
N GLY A 125 5.16 -13.75 -15.63
CA GLY A 125 6.56 -14.01 -15.88
C GLY A 125 7.48 -13.38 -14.85
N PRO A 126 8.81 -13.50 -15.00
CA PRO A 126 9.77 -12.95 -14.05
C PRO A 126 9.79 -11.41 -13.98
N THR A 127 9.26 -10.76 -15.00
CA THR A 127 9.29 -9.29 -15.16
C THR A 127 7.93 -8.68 -15.45
N ALA A 128 6.84 -9.45 -15.41
CA ALA A 128 5.50 -8.99 -15.71
C ALA A 128 4.48 -9.53 -14.70
N ALA A 129 3.59 -8.66 -14.24
CA ALA A 129 2.50 -9.01 -13.35
C ALA A 129 1.29 -8.09 -13.58
N GLU A 130 0.14 -8.53 -13.11
CA GLU A 130 -1.06 -7.72 -13.01
C GLU A 130 -1.55 -7.73 -11.55
N ALA A 131 -1.98 -6.58 -11.06
CA ALA A 131 -2.54 -6.43 -9.73
C ALA A 131 -3.98 -5.92 -9.83
N ALA A 132 -4.93 -6.77 -9.47
CA ALA A 132 -6.31 -6.36 -9.28
C ALA A 132 -6.45 -5.74 -7.88
N VAL A 133 -6.94 -4.51 -7.83
CA VAL A 133 -7.03 -3.73 -6.59
C VAL A 133 -8.47 -3.29 -6.35
N VAL A 134 -8.91 -3.43 -5.10
CA VAL A 134 -10.21 -2.93 -4.63
C VAL A 134 -9.94 -2.02 -3.43
N PHE A 135 -10.52 -0.83 -3.46
CA PHE A 135 -10.40 0.15 -2.38
C PHE A 135 -11.67 0.98 -2.27
N VAL A 136 -11.83 1.66 -1.14
CA VAL A 136 -12.87 2.68 -0.94
C VAL A 136 -12.19 4.04 -0.96
N ASN A 137 -12.78 4.99 -1.68
CA ASN A 137 -12.40 6.39 -1.66
C ASN A 137 -13.66 7.25 -1.64
N MET A 138 -13.74 8.23 -0.75
CA MET A 138 -14.93 9.09 -0.58
C MET A 138 -16.24 8.30 -0.42
N GLY A 139 -16.18 7.13 0.24
CA GLY A 139 -17.32 6.23 0.46
C GLY A 139 -17.69 5.34 -0.74
N GLU A 140 -17.04 5.49 -1.89
CA GLU A 140 -17.28 4.66 -3.08
C GLU A 140 -16.26 3.52 -3.19
N THR A 141 -16.74 2.33 -3.52
CA THR A 141 -15.86 1.20 -3.82
C THR A 141 -15.38 1.27 -5.27
N LYS A 142 -14.08 1.43 -5.43
CA LYS A 142 -13.39 1.46 -6.72
C LYS A 142 -12.63 0.17 -6.99
N ARG A 143 -12.51 -0.19 -8.26
CA ARG A 143 -11.74 -1.34 -8.75
C ARG A 143 -10.91 -0.89 -9.93
N LEU A 144 -9.66 -1.31 -9.95
CA LEU A 144 -8.78 -1.13 -11.11
C LEU A 144 -7.77 -2.27 -11.18
N THR A 145 -7.11 -2.38 -12.33
CA THR A 145 -6.00 -3.30 -12.52
C THR A 145 -4.76 -2.50 -12.91
N LEU A 146 -3.68 -2.70 -12.16
CA LEU A 146 -2.36 -2.18 -12.51
C LEU A 146 -1.63 -3.25 -13.33
N LYS A 147 -1.14 -2.90 -14.51
CA LYS A 147 -0.10 -3.68 -15.18
C LYS A 147 1.25 -3.28 -14.62
N LEU A 148 2.04 -4.28 -14.29
CA LEU A 148 3.33 -4.10 -13.65
C LEU A 148 4.44 -4.71 -14.51
N VAL A 149 5.55 -3.99 -14.58
CA VAL A 149 6.76 -4.45 -15.25
C VAL A 149 7.96 -4.27 -14.31
N LYS A 150 8.93 -5.18 -14.40
CA LYS A 150 10.18 -5.05 -13.65
C LYS A 150 11.23 -4.40 -14.52
N GLU A 151 11.63 -3.18 -14.19
CA GLU A 151 12.74 -2.46 -14.81
C GLU A 151 13.94 -2.37 -13.86
N GLY A 152 15.03 -3.01 -14.22
CA GLY A 152 16.18 -3.15 -13.34
C GLY A 152 15.79 -3.91 -12.05
N PRO A 153 16.08 -3.37 -10.86
CA PRO A 153 15.75 -4.03 -9.61
C PRO A 153 14.32 -3.78 -9.12
N MET A 154 13.53 -2.90 -9.78
CA MET A 154 12.26 -2.39 -9.26
C MET A 154 11.06 -2.80 -10.11
N TRP A 155 9.96 -3.15 -9.45
CA TRP A 155 8.65 -3.21 -10.06
C TRP A 155 8.09 -1.80 -10.26
N LYS A 156 7.38 -1.61 -11.37
CA LYS A 156 6.82 -0.33 -11.80
C LYS A 156 5.45 -0.53 -12.43
N VAL A 157 4.63 0.50 -12.39
CA VAL A 157 3.35 0.54 -13.10
C VAL A 157 3.62 0.87 -14.56
N SER A 158 3.18 0.01 -15.47
CA SER A 158 3.27 0.21 -16.92
C SER A 158 1.95 0.61 -17.55
N ASP A 159 0.82 0.35 -16.88
CA ASP A 159 -0.50 0.77 -17.33
C ASP A 159 -1.51 0.71 -16.18
N VAL A 160 -2.61 1.45 -16.32
CA VAL A 160 -3.74 1.43 -15.39
C VAL A 160 -5.04 1.20 -16.17
N LEU A 161 -5.78 0.17 -15.76
CA LEU A 161 -7.05 -0.21 -16.36
C LEU A 161 -8.18 0.05 -15.37
N VAL A 162 -9.10 0.91 -15.76
CA VAL A 162 -10.33 1.17 -15.01
C VAL A 162 -11.51 0.55 -15.79
N PRO A 163 -12.37 -0.24 -15.14
CA PRO A 163 -13.50 -0.88 -15.83
C PRO A 163 -14.35 0.12 -16.63
N GLY A 164 -14.63 -0.22 -17.88
CA GLY A 164 -15.48 0.60 -18.76
C GLY A 164 -14.78 1.78 -19.43
N ARG A 165 -13.47 1.94 -19.23
CA ARG A 165 -12.65 2.97 -19.91
C ARG A 165 -11.49 2.35 -20.68
N PRO A 166 -10.97 3.02 -21.73
CA PRO A 166 -9.69 2.63 -22.35
C PRO A 166 -8.57 2.59 -21.30
N ALA A 167 -7.54 1.79 -21.55
CA ALA A 167 -6.34 1.77 -20.71
C ALA A 167 -5.68 3.17 -20.65
N LEU A 168 -4.98 3.50 -19.58
CA LEU A 168 -4.36 4.81 -19.43
C LEU A 168 -3.40 5.11 -20.58
N THR A 169 -2.59 4.13 -20.99
CA THR A 169 -1.68 4.29 -22.14
C THR A 169 -2.43 4.58 -23.43
N GLU A 170 -3.60 3.97 -23.67
CA GLU A 170 -4.42 4.25 -24.86
C GLU A 170 -4.99 5.68 -24.81
N GLN A 171 -5.44 6.14 -23.64
CA GLN A 171 -5.93 7.50 -23.46
C GLN A 171 -4.86 8.54 -23.75
N LEU A 172 -3.66 8.34 -23.18
CA LEU A 172 -2.52 9.23 -23.37
C LEU A 172 -2.02 9.22 -24.83
N MET A 173 -1.93 8.05 -25.47
CA MET A 173 -1.56 7.94 -26.88
C MET A 173 -2.53 8.70 -27.79
N ALA A 174 -3.83 8.59 -27.52
CA ALA A 174 -4.84 9.33 -28.31
C ALA A 174 -4.73 10.85 -28.12
N ALA A 175 -4.29 11.30 -26.95
CA ALA A 175 -4.13 12.71 -26.66
C ALA A 175 -2.87 13.33 -27.32
N ILE A 176 -1.78 12.58 -27.41
CA ILE A 176 -0.49 13.08 -27.93
C ILE A 176 -0.26 12.76 -29.41
N SER A 177 -1.26 12.20 -30.12
CA SER A 177 -1.22 11.89 -31.58
C SER A 177 -1.68 13.09 -32.42
#